data_2dd6d9959caa2309c35f22f26af77675
#
_entry.id   2dd6d9959caa2309c35f22f26af77675
#
_cell.length_a   1.000
_cell.length_b   1.000
_cell.length_c   1.000
_cell.angle_alpha   90.00
_cell.angle_beta   90.00
_cell.angle_gamma   90.00
#
_symmetry.space_group_name_H-M   'P 1'
#
loop_
_entity.id
_entity.type
_entity.pdbx_description
1 polymer ?
#
loop_
_entity_poly.entity_id
_entity_poly.type
_entity_poly.pdbx_seq_one_letter_code
_entity_poly.pdbx_strand_id
1 'polypeptide(L)'
;MKRKILLTMTLFALAATLGFAKKPAERWSEEKANAWMAEQGWIVGCDYVCATAINQIEMWQAETFDPATMDKEMGWAEGLGFNTVRVFLSDLVYTADPKGFKARFEEFLGIIEKHHIRAIVTFWTNGGKCKNPKLGKQPESVQGVHNSQWCMVPGTEVVNDPTKWHELEVMVKDIIKTYKNDDRILFWCLYNEPQNTQRGVKKTLPLMKETFRWAREINPSQPLTAPIWEIPSSLTPQMPTVTWVWENSDIISFHCYKEPDYLEKFIKLLLPYNRPLVCTEYMGRPKSTFKECMPILKKYNVGAINFGLTAGKCNFHLQWTSKAGDPEPKVWFHDIFRLDGTPYSQEEVDFIREMTGVSKK
;
A
#
# COMPACT_ATOMS: atom_id res chain seq x y z
N MET A 1 -47.59 -54.16 -46.33
CA MET A 1 -46.32 -53.94 -45.68
C MET A 1 -46.20 -52.44 -45.29
N LYS A 2 -46.49 -52.09 -44.06
CA LYS A 2 -46.38 -50.66 -43.52
C LYS A 2 -45.10 -50.54 -42.73
N ARG A 3 -44.15 -49.78 -43.26
CA ARG A 3 -42.91 -49.39 -42.48
C ARG A 3 -43.26 -48.33 -41.50
N LYS A 4 -43.03 -48.58 -40.17
CA LYS A 4 -43.06 -47.59 -39.10
C LYS A 4 -41.66 -46.95 -39.06
N ILE A 5 -41.61 -45.62 -39.25
CA ILE A 5 -40.42 -44.81 -39.01
C ILE A 5 -40.46 -44.43 -37.57
N LEU A 6 -39.43 -44.85 -36.80
CA LEU A 6 -39.23 -44.50 -35.39
C LEU A 6 -38.38 -43.22 -35.36
N LEU A 7 -38.97 -42.12 -34.92
CA LEU A 7 -38.32 -40.83 -34.79
C LEU A 7 -37.76 -40.75 -33.35
N THR A 8 -36.46 -40.90 -33.21
CA THR A 8 -35.76 -40.76 -31.92
C THR A 8 -35.46 -39.28 -31.68
N MET A 9 -36.21 -38.63 -30.79
CA MET A 9 -35.91 -37.27 -30.30
C MET A 9 -34.81 -37.37 -29.26
N THR A 10 -33.63 -36.90 -29.58
CA THR A 10 -32.55 -36.70 -28.63
C THR A 10 -32.74 -35.35 -27.94
N LEU A 11 -33.16 -35.35 -26.67
CA LEU A 11 -33.21 -34.16 -25.83
C LEU A 11 -31.78 -33.82 -25.41
N PHE A 12 -31.19 -32.74 -25.95
CA PHE A 12 -30.03 -32.11 -25.40
C PHE A 12 -30.47 -31.30 -24.17
N ALA A 13 -30.18 -31.80 -22.96
CA ALA A 13 -30.29 -31.04 -21.72
C ALA A 13 -29.11 -30.06 -21.65
N LEU A 14 -29.37 -28.80 -21.96
CA LEU A 14 -28.43 -27.69 -21.71
C LEU A 14 -28.42 -27.43 -20.20
N ALA A 15 -27.48 -28.03 -19.47
CA ALA A 15 -27.23 -27.71 -18.09
C ALA A 15 -26.60 -26.30 -18.04
N ALA A 16 -27.45 -25.28 -17.90
CA ALA A 16 -27.00 -23.95 -17.50
C ALA A 16 -26.46 -24.06 -16.09
N THR A 17 -25.14 -24.12 -15.92
CA THR A 17 -24.48 -23.92 -14.64
C THR A 17 -24.69 -22.46 -14.25
N LEU A 18 -25.76 -22.21 -13.51
CA LEU A 18 -25.91 -20.97 -12.74
C LEU A 18 -24.75 -20.95 -11.76
N GLY A 19 -23.67 -20.28 -12.13
CA GLY A 19 -22.60 -19.96 -11.22
C GLY A 19 -23.14 -19.09 -10.10
N PHE A 20 -23.48 -19.71 -8.97
CA PHE A 20 -23.78 -18.96 -7.77
C PHE A 20 -22.59 -18.08 -7.45
N ALA A 21 -22.77 -16.76 -7.49
CA ALA A 21 -21.75 -15.82 -7.03
C ALA A 21 -21.34 -16.24 -5.62
N LYS A 22 -20.06 -16.53 -5.43
CA LYS A 22 -19.55 -16.97 -4.14
C LYS A 22 -19.78 -15.85 -3.12
N LYS A 23 -20.46 -16.14 -2.01
CA LYS A 23 -20.65 -15.16 -0.94
C LYS A 23 -19.28 -14.64 -0.50
N PRO A 24 -19.07 -13.31 -0.41
CA PRO A 24 -17.80 -12.76 0.10
C PRO A 24 -17.47 -13.30 1.49
N ALA A 25 -16.21 -13.59 1.75
CA ALA A 25 -15.76 -13.99 3.07
C ALA A 25 -16.02 -12.87 4.08
N GLU A 26 -16.27 -13.24 5.32
CA GLU A 26 -16.45 -12.29 6.39
C GLU A 26 -15.11 -11.70 6.84
N ARG A 27 -15.15 -10.58 7.57
CA ARG A 27 -14.01 -10.04 8.29
C ARG A 27 -13.40 -11.11 9.19
N TRP A 28 -12.08 -11.17 9.28
CA TRP A 28 -11.43 -12.08 10.22
C TRP A 28 -11.92 -11.85 11.65
N SER A 29 -12.01 -12.92 12.44
CA SER A 29 -12.21 -12.78 13.88
C SER A 29 -11.00 -12.09 14.51
N GLU A 30 -11.18 -11.57 15.73
CA GLU A 30 -10.09 -10.95 16.48
C GLU A 30 -8.99 -11.97 16.79
N GLU A 31 -9.38 -13.20 17.15
CA GLU A 31 -8.46 -14.31 17.45
C GLU A 31 -7.59 -14.63 16.22
N LYS A 32 -8.21 -14.74 15.04
CA LYS A 32 -7.48 -15.01 13.80
C LYS A 32 -6.48 -13.90 13.47
N ALA A 33 -6.91 -12.64 13.59
CA ALA A 33 -6.07 -11.49 13.30
C ALA A 33 -4.88 -11.39 14.27
N ASN A 34 -5.14 -11.59 15.57
CA ASN A 34 -4.09 -11.55 16.59
C ASN A 34 -3.13 -12.76 16.49
N ALA A 35 -3.63 -13.95 16.17
CA ALA A 35 -2.79 -15.13 15.90
C ALA A 35 -1.87 -14.88 14.71
N TRP A 36 -2.40 -14.33 13.62
CA TRP A 36 -1.59 -13.93 12.46
C TRP A 36 -0.47 -12.94 12.85
N MET A 37 -0.78 -11.90 13.63
CA MET A 37 0.23 -10.91 14.05
C MET A 37 1.32 -11.52 14.93
N ALA A 38 0.97 -12.46 15.78
CA ALA A 38 1.93 -13.14 16.66
C ALA A 38 2.99 -13.92 15.87
N GLU A 39 2.68 -14.39 14.67
CA GLU A 39 3.59 -15.11 13.78
C GLU A 39 4.54 -14.19 13.02
N GLN A 40 4.22 -12.87 12.91
CA GLN A 40 4.99 -11.96 12.05
C GLN A 40 6.26 -11.41 12.72
N GLY A 41 6.35 -11.44 14.05
CA GLY A 41 7.33 -10.65 14.78
C GLY A 41 6.99 -9.15 14.70
N TRP A 42 7.97 -8.29 15.00
CA TRP A 42 7.75 -6.84 14.84
C TRP A 42 7.89 -6.43 13.37
N ILE A 43 6.80 -6.00 12.77
CA ILE A 43 6.75 -5.49 11.39
C ILE A 43 7.44 -4.12 11.36
N VAL A 44 8.51 -3.97 10.59
CA VAL A 44 9.28 -2.73 10.47
C VAL A 44 9.78 -2.54 9.04
N GLY A 45 9.67 -1.32 8.51
CA GLY A 45 10.06 -1.08 7.12
C GLY A 45 9.69 0.32 6.64
N CYS A 46 9.52 0.46 5.33
CA CYS A 46 9.23 1.75 4.71
C CYS A 46 8.21 1.67 3.57
N ASP A 47 7.56 2.80 3.29
CA ASP A 47 6.94 3.02 1.99
C ASP A 47 8.03 3.16 0.94
N TYR A 48 7.90 2.42 -0.15
CA TYR A 48 8.93 2.28 -1.15
C TYR A 48 8.45 2.67 -2.55
N VAL A 49 9.22 3.54 -3.18
CA VAL A 49 9.18 3.83 -4.60
C VAL A 49 10.64 3.82 -5.07
N CYS A 50 10.95 3.07 -6.13
CA CYS A 50 12.29 3.03 -6.70
C CYS A 50 12.78 4.45 -7.00
N ALA A 51 14.00 4.79 -6.60
CA ALA A 51 14.55 6.16 -6.74
C ALA A 51 14.57 6.66 -8.19
N THR A 52 14.57 5.76 -9.16
CA THR A 52 14.50 6.08 -10.59
C THR A 52 13.08 6.31 -11.11
N ALA A 53 12.05 6.04 -10.29
CA ALA A 53 10.66 6.26 -10.63
C ALA A 53 10.12 7.53 -9.96
N ILE A 54 9.32 8.31 -10.70
CA ILE A 54 8.71 9.54 -10.20
C ILE A 54 7.30 9.32 -9.65
N ASN A 55 6.69 8.20 -9.97
CA ASN A 55 5.35 7.81 -9.55
C ASN A 55 5.09 6.33 -9.79
N GLN A 56 3.88 5.87 -9.48
CA GLN A 56 3.46 4.48 -9.63
C GLN A 56 3.50 3.99 -11.08
N ILE A 57 3.37 4.89 -12.07
CA ILE A 57 3.44 4.51 -13.49
C ILE A 57 4.87 4.15 -13.85
N GLU A 58 5.85 5.04 -13.59
CA GLU A 58 7.27 4.74 -13.85
C GLU A 58 7.78 3.54 -13.05
N MET A 59 7.25 3.31 -11.85
CA MET A 59 7.65 2.14 -11.07
C MET A 59 7.28 0.81 -11.73
N TRP A 60 6.16 0.77 -12.50
CA TRP A 60 5.62 -0.49 -12.99
C TRP A 60 5.54 -0.64 -14.50
N GLN A 61 5.62 0.43 -15.31
CA GLN A 61 5.60 0.30 -16.77
C GLN A 61 6.91 -0.28 -17.32
N ALA A 62 6.85 -0.99 -18.44
CA ALA A 62 7.97 -1.76 -18.97
C ALA A 62 9.22 -0.93 -19.29
N GLU A 63 9.01 0.30 -19.78
CA GLU A 63 10.07 1.17 -20.25
C GLU A 63 10.92 1.78 -19.14
N THR A 64 10.41 1.77 -17.89
CA THR A 64 11.05 2.44 -16.75
C THR A 64 11.21 1.55 -15.52
N PHE A 65 10.74 0.30 -15.60
CA PHE A 65 10.95 -0.69 -14.54
C PHE A 65 12.45 -0.98 -14.36
N ASP A 66 12.98 -0.75 -13.17
CA ASP A 66 14.42 -0.80 -12.88
C ASP A 66 14.75 -1.80 -11.75
N PRO A 67 14.77 -3.10 -12.05
CA PRO A 67 15.03 -4.14 -11.05
C PRO A 67 16.43 -4.04 -10.43
N ALA A 68 17.42 -3.50 -11.16
CA ALA A 68 18.78 -3.36 -10.65
C ALA A 68 18.88 -2.32 -9.51
N THR A 69 18.19 -1.17 -9.68
CA THR A 69 18.09 -0.18 -8.62
C THR A 69 17.26 -0.69 -7.46
N MET A 70 16.14 -1.39 -7.73
CA MET A 70 15.32 -2.01 -6.70
C MET A 70 16.13 -3.00 -5.83
N ASP A 71 16.91 -3.89 -6.44
CA ASP A 71 17.75 -4.85 -5.73
C ASP A 71 18.77 -4.15 -4.81
N LYS A 72 19.42 -3.12 -5.32
CA LYS A 72 20.37 -2.31 -4.55
C LYS A 72 19.73 -1.63 -3.34
N GLU A 73 18.55 -1.02 -3.54
CA GLU A 73 17.82 -0.30 -2.48
C GLU A 73 17.24 -1.27 -1.43
N MET A 74 16.78 -2.45 -1.84
CA MET A 74 16.37 -3.50 -0.91
C MET A 74 17.54 -4.00 -0.07
N GLY A 75 18.76 -4.06 -0.61
CA GLY A 75 19.96 -4.34 0.17
C GLY A 75 20.22 -3.29 1.26
N TRP A 76 19.93 -2.03 1.01
CA TRP A 76 20.04 -0.99 2.04
C TRP A 76 18.94 -1.13 3.10
N ALA A 77 17.71 -1.45 2.70
CA ALA A 77 16.60 -1.71 3.61
C ALA A 77 16.88 -2.92 4.53
N GLU A 78 17.39 -4.03 3.96
CA GLU A 78 17.85 -5.20 4.72
C GLU A 78 18.95 -4.80 5.72
N GLY A 79 19.90 -3.95 5.29
CA GLY A 79 20.97 -3.43 6.15
C GLY A 79 20.48 -2.58 7.32
N LEU A 80 19.25 -2.09 7.30
CA LEU A 80 18.55 -1.45 8.43
C LEU A 80 17.79 -2.45 9.31
N GLY A 81 17.68 -3.72 8.91
CA GLY A 81 16.81 -4.71 9.53
C GLY A 81 15.33 -4.53 9.19
N PHE A 82 15.02 -3.85 8.12
CA PHE A 82 13.66 -3.77 7.61
C PHE A 82 13.24 -5.13 7.04
N ASN A 83 12.06 -5.58 7.41
CA ASN A 83 11.47 -6.83 6.95
C ASN A 83 10.23 -6.63 6.07
N THR A 84 9.89 -5.37 5.80
CA THR A 84 8.68 -5.02 5.07
C THR A 84 8.88 -3.76 4.23
N VAL A 85 8.35 -3.77 3.00
CA VAL A 85 8.17 -2.57 2.19
C VAL A 85 6.71 -2.42 1.77
N ARG A 86 6.23 -1.19 1.69
CA ARG A 86 4.89 -0.89 1.20
C ARG A 86 4.98 -0.23 -0.16
N VAL A 87 4.30 -0.82 -1.14
CA VAL A 87 4.31 -0.36 -2.54
C VAL A 87 2.90 -0.04 -3.03
N PHE A 88 2.83 0.86 -4.03
CA PHE A 88 1.59 1.33 -4.63
C PHE A 88 1.49 0.83 -6.08
N LEU A 89 0.38 0.20 -6.42
CA LEU A 89 0.14 -0.29 -7.78
C LEU A 89 -0.37 0.82 -8.70
N SER A 90 -0.50 0.52 -9.99
CA SER A 90 -1.10 1.40 -11.00
C SER A 90 -2.14 0.63 -11.81
N ASP A 91 -3.39 1.07 -11.76
CA ASP A 91 -4.49 0.52 -12.57
C ASP A 91 -4.21 0.66 -14.06
N LEU A 92 -3.67 1.80 -14.49
CA LEU A 92 -3.38 2.07 -15.89
C LEU A 92 -2.33 1.12 -16.46
N VAL A 93 -1.24 0.88 -15.71
CA VAL A 93 -0.17 -0.01 -16.17
C VAL A 93 -0.67 -1.46 -16.20
N TYR A 94 -1.46 -1.85 -15.19
CA TYR A 94 -2.08 -3.18 -15.19
C TYR A 94 -3.04 -3.34 -16.36
N THR A 95 -3.98 -2.42 -16.57
CA THR A 95 -5.00 -2.52 -17.63
C THR A 95 -4.39 -2.55 -19.03
N ALA A 96 -3.29 -1.82 -19.25
CA ALA A 96 -2.61 -1.80 -20.55
C ALA A 96 -1.88 -3.12 -20.86
N ASP A 97 -1.30 -3.78 -19.87
CA ASP A 97 -0.54 -5.03 -20.03
C ASP A 97 -0.61 -5.87 -18.74
N PRO A 98 -1.72 -6.56 -18.48
CA PRO A 98 -1.88 -7.34 -17.24
C PRO A 98 -0.83 -8.45 -17.09
N LYS A 99 -0.41 -9.06 -18.21
CA LYS A 99 0.59 -10.12 -18.19
C LYS A 99 1.99 -9.60 -17.88
N GLY A 100 2.41 -8.56 -18.57
CA GLY A 100 3.72 -7.94 -18.33
C GLY A 100 3.79 -7.26 -16.98
N PHE A 101 2.69 -6.61 -16.52
CA PHE A 101 2.62 -6.08 -15.16
C PHE A 101 2.87 -7.18 -14.11
N LYS A 102 2.18 -8.32 -14.21
CA LYS A 102 2.38 -9.44 -13.27
C LYS A 102 3.79 -10.02 -13.35
N ALA A 103 4.40 -10.06 -14.54
CA ALA A 103 5.79 -10.52 -14.67
C ALA A 103 6.79 -9.59 -13.95
N ARG A 104 6.64 -8.28 -14.09
CA ARG A 104 7.45 -7.29 -13.35
C ARG A 104 7.18 -7.30 -11.86
N PHE A 105 5.93 -7.47 -11.46
CA PHE A 105 5.56 -7.58 -10.04
C PHE A 105 6.14 -8.87 -9.43
N GLU A 106 6.15 -9.99 -10.16
CA GLU A 106 6.80 -11.24 -9.73
C GLU A 106 8.31 -11.07 -9.58
N GLU A 107 8.97 -10.37 -10.53
CA GLU A 107 10.39 -10.05 -10.43
C GLU A 107 10.68 -9.19 -9.19
N PHE A 108 9.86 -8.17 -8.92
CA PHE A 108 9.95 -7.36 -7.71
C PHE A 108 9.79 -8.21 -6.44
N LEU A 109 8.80 -9.12 -6.38
CA LEU A 109 8.63 -10.03 -5.25
C LEU A 109 9.84 -10.94 -5.04
N GLY A 110 10.46 -11.42 -6.12
CA GLY A 110 11.72 -12.17 -6.04
C GLY A 110 12.89 -11.34 -5.50
N ILE A 111 12.96 -10.06 -5.86
CA ILE A 111 13.98 -9.15 -5.34
C ILE A 111 13.81 -8.96 -3.83
N ILE A 112 12.62 -8.61 -3.35
CA ILE A 112 12.42 -8.38 -1.92
C ILE A 112 12.59 -9.66 -1.09
N GLU A 113 12.19 -10.81 -1.61
CA GLU A 113 12.39 -12.12 -0.98
C GLU A 113 13.89 -12.43 -0.77
N LYS A 114 14.73 -12.16 -1.77
CA LYS A 114 16.20 -12.28 -1.69
C LYS A 114 16.77 -11.50 -0.51
N HIS A 115 16.15 -10.38 -0.14
CA HIS A 115 16.54 -9.51 0.96
C HIS A 115 15.72 -9.75 2.24
N HIS A 116 15.00 -10.87 2.33
CA HIS A 116 14.16 -11.23 3.50
C HIS A 116 13.07 -10.21 3.83
N ILE A 117 12.59 -9.49 2.82
CA ILE A 117 11.58 -8.44 2.91
C ILE A 117 10.27 -8.95 2.30
N ARG A 118 9.13 -8.53 2.87
CA ARG A 118 7.80 -8.81 2.36
C ARG A 118 7.09 -7.53 1.94
N ALA A 119 6.10 -7.64 1.05
CA ALA A 119 5.37 -6.51 0.54
C ALA A 119 4.05 -6.26 1.29
N ILE A 120 3.77 -5.00 1.62
CA ILE A 120 2.42 -4.48 1.79
C ILE A 120 2.02 -3.89 0.43
N VAL A 121 0.94 -4.39 -0.16
CA VAL A 121 0.53 -4.02 -1.52
C VAL A 121 -0.67 -3.09 -1.47
N THR A 122 -0.50 -1.86 -1.93
CA THR A 122 -1.54 -0.83 -1.94
C THR A 122 -2.16 -0.69 -3.32
N PHE A 123 -3.50 -0.86 -3.41
CA PHE A 123 -4.23 -0.72 -4.67
C PHE A 123 -4.50 0.74 -5.01
N TRP A 124 -5.25 1.46 -4.18
CA TRP A 124 -5.78 2.79 -4.51
C TRP A 124 -5.24 3.87 -3.59
N THR A 125 -5.15 5.10 -4.11
CA THR A 125 -4.78 6.28 -3.32
C THR A 125 -5.44 7.56 -3.86
N ASN A 126 -6.01 8.35 -2.97
CA ASN A 126 -6.47 9.70 -3.29
C ASN A 126 -5.34 10.75 -3.21
N GLY A 127 -4.25 10.43 -2.56
CA GLY A 127 -3.07 11.29 -2.48
C GLY A 127 -2.40 11.41 -3.85
N GLY A 128 -2.07 12.61 -4.28
CA GLY A 128 -1.37 12.82 -5.55
C GLY A 128 -1.68 14.16 -6.18
N LYS A 129 -0.73 14.72 -6.91
CA LYS A 129 -0.89 15.99 -7.62
C LYS A 129 -1.47 15.77 -9.01
N CYS A 130 -1.16 14.63 -9.65
CA CYS A 130 -1.76 14.21 -10.91
C CYS A 130 -3.11 13.53 -10.67
N LYS A 131 -4.20 14.22 -11.01
CA LYS A 131 -5.58 13.75 -10.77
C LYS A 131 -6.05 12.71 -11.79
N ASN A 132 -5.63 12.86 -13.03
CA ASN A 132 -5.99 12.00 -14.16
C ASN A 132 -4.69 11.54 -14.83
N PRO A 133 -4.04 10.50 -14.30
CA PRO A 133 -2.76 10.03 -14.79
C PRO A 133 -2.88 9.43 -16.21
N LYS A 134 -1.76 9.40 -16.93
CA LYS A 134 -1.65 8.82 -18.28
C LYS A 134 -0.39 7.99 -18.37
N LEU A 135 -0.45 6.90 -19.13
CA LEU A 135 0.70 6.07 -19.47
C LEU A 135 1.76 6.80 -20.29
N GLY A 136 2.93 6.22 -20.38
CA GLY A 136 4.05 6.71 -21.14
C GLY A 136 4.98 7.62 -20.35
N LYS A 137 5.72 8.48 -21.04
CA LYS A 137 6.68 9.38 -20.39
C LYS A 137 5.99 10.29 -19.38
N GLN A 138 6.45 10.22 -18.14
CA GLN A 138 5.95 11.08 -17.08
C GLN A 138 6.64 12.44 -17.12
N PRO A 139 5.98 13.48 -16.57
CA PRO A 139 6.62 14.79 -16.42
C PRO A 139 7.85 14.69 -15.50
N GLU A 140 8.85 15.51 -15.73
CA GLU A 140 10.03 15.59 -14.88
C GLU A 140 9.69 16.05 -13.47
N SER A 141 10.54 15.65 -12.51
CA SER A 141 10.46 16.12 -11.13
C SER A 141 10.60 17.66 -11.07
N VAL A 142 9.73 18.30 -10.32
CA VAL A 142 9.84 19.74 -10.09
C VAL A 142 10.79 19.99 -8.93
N GLN A 143 11.92 20.64 -9.23
CA GLN A 143 12.90 21.00 -8.20
C GLN A 143 12.24 21.77 -7.06
N GLY A 144 12.53 21.40 -5.82
CA GLY A 144 11.99 22.03 -4.63
C GLY A 144 10.58 21.57 -4.27
N VAL A 145 9.92 20.71 -5.05
CA VAL A 145 8.55 20.26 -4.79
C VAL A 145 8.50 18.82 -4.34
N HIS A 146 8.05 18.62 -3.12
CA HIS A 146 7.77 17.29 -2.57
C HIS A 146 6.76 16.55 -3.46
N ASN A 147 7.10 15.33 -3.87
CA ASN A 147 6.17 14.40 -4.53
C ASN A 147 5.39 15.03 -5.70
N SER A 148 6.13 15.74 -6.59
CA SER A 148 5.54 16.66 -7.56
C SER A 148 4.67 15.98 -8.62
N GLN A 149 4.93 14.70 -8.94
CA GLN A 149 4.26 13.95 -10.01
C GLN A 149 3.51 12.71 -9.50
N TRP A 150 3.30 12.57 -8.20
CA TRP A 150 2.55 11.46 -7.64
C TRP A 150 1.13 11.40 -8.18
N CYS A 151 0.69 10.21 -8.59
CA CYS A 151 -0.59 10.04 -9.23
C CYS A 151 -1.68 9.60 -8.25
N MET A 152 -2.90 10.08 -8.48
CA MET A 152 -4.08 9.43 -7.91
C MET A 152 -4.32 8.10 -8.63
N VAL A 153 -4.61 7.06 -7.87
CA VAL A 153 -4.89 5.72 -8.39
C VAL A 153 -6.15 5.18 -7.71
N PRO A 154 -7.22 4.91 -8.48
CA PRO A 154 -7.41 5.32 -9.85
C PRO A 154 -7.62 6.84 -9.96
N GLY A 155 -7.55 7.38 -11.17
CA GLY A 155 -7.77 8.83 -11.39
C GLY A 155 -9.15 9.30 -10.92
N THR A 156 -9.29 10.61 -10.65
CA THR A 156 -10.51 11.22 -10.09
C THR A 156 -11.77 10.90 -10.89
N GLU A 157 -11.68 10.86 -12.22
CA GLU A 157 -12.83 10.54 -13.09
C GLU A 157 -13.30 9.09 -12.87
N VAL A 158 -12.37 8.16 -12.71
CA VAL A 158 -12.68 6.75 -12.48
C VAL A 158 -13.30 6.56 -11.10
N VAL A 159 -12.73 7.18 -10.04
CA VAL A 159 -13.31 7.11 -8.69
C VAL A 159 -14.75 7.59 -8.68
N ASN A 160 -15.06 8.67 -9.41
CA ASN A 160 -16.37 9.30 -9.40
C ASN A 160 -17.42 8.61 -10.30
N ASP A 161 -17.00 7.70 -11.18
CA ASP A 161 -17.87 7.04 -12.15
C ASP A 161 -17.94 5.52 -11.94
N PRO A 162 -18.95 5.00 -11.22
CA PRO A 162 -19.10 3.56 -10.99
C PRO A 162 -19.18 2.71 -12.24
N THR A 163 -19.54 3.28 -13.40
CA THR A 163 -19.58 2.52 -14.67
C THR A 163 -18.19 2.11 -15.15
N LYS A 164 -17.13 2.75 -14.64
CA LYS A 164 -15.72 2.47 -14.94
C LYS A 164 -15.07 1.49 -13.95
N TRP A 165 -15.78 1.04 -12.90
CA TRP A 165 -15.17 0.21 -11.86
C TRP A 165 -14.98 -1.25 -12.25
N HIS A 166 -15.57 -1.69 -13.36
CA HIS A 166 -15.38 -3.08 -13.81
C HIS A 166 -13.90 -3.44 -14.04
N GLU A 167 -13.12 -2.56 -14.65
CA GLU A 167 -11.68 -2.78 -14.87
C GLU A 167 -10.91 -2.85 -13.56
N LEU A 168 -11.31 -2.05 -12.57
CA LEU A 168 -10.73 -2.08 -11.22
C LEU A 168 -11.04 -3.41 -10.51
N GLU A 169 -12.28 -3.90 -10.64
CA GLU A 169 -12.69 -5.21 -10.11
C GLU A 169 -11.85 -6.33 -10.73
N VAL A 170 -11.65 -6.29 -12.04
CA VAL A 170 -10.82 -7.28 -12.76
C VAL A 170 -9.40 -7.27 -12.19
N MET A 171 -8.77 -6.09 -12.05
CA MET A 171 -7.43 -5.96 -11.51
C MET A 171 -7.33 -6.51 -10.08
N VAL A 172 -8.21 -6.07 -9.17
CA VAL A 172 -8.18 -6.49 -7.77
C VAL A 172 -8.33 -8.00 -7.66
N LYS A 173 -9.32 -8.57 -8.37
CA LYS A 173 -9.57 -10.01 -8.33
C LYS A 173 -8.43 -10.83 -8.94
N ASP A 174 -7.86 -10.39 -10.07
CA ASP A 174 -6.77 -11.11 -10.72
C ASP A 174 -5.50 -11.08 -9.88
N ILE A 175 -5.08 -9.91 -9.39
CA ILE A 175 -3.89 -9.77 -8.56
C ILE A 175 -4.04 -10.57 -7.26
N ILE A 176 -5.12 -10.37 -6.51
CA ILE A 176 -5.32 -11.09 -5.25
C ILE A 176 -5.43 -12.59 -5.50
N LYS A 177 -6.13 -13.04 -6.54
CA LYS A 177 -6.24 -14.47 -6.87
C LYS A 177 -4.90 -15.09 -7.21
N THR A 178 -4.04 -14.36 -7.95
CA THR A 178 -2.71 -14.83 -8.33
C THR A 178 -1.84 -15.04 -7.09
N TYR A 179 -1.88 -14.12 -6.13
CA TYR A 179 -0.97 -14.09 -4.98
C TYR A 179 -1.66 -14.38 -3.63
N LYS A 180 -2.87 -14.92 -3.60
CA LYS A 180 -3.68 -15.12 -2.37
C LYS A 180 -3.07 -15.98 -1.28
N ASN A 181 -2.05 -16.78 -1.60
CA ASN A 181 -1.35 -17.66 -0.66
C ASN A 181 0.17 -17.44 -0.75
N ASP A 182 0.61 -16.29 -1.25
CA ASP A 182 2.02 -15.96 -1.41
C ASP A 182 2.55 -15.28 -0.15
N ASP A 183 3.47 -15.93 0.55
CA ASP A 183 4.03 -15.45 1.82
C ASP A 183 4.93 -14.22 1.66
N ARG A 184 5.33 -13.87 0.43
CA ARG A 184 6.05 -12.61 0.12
C ARG A 184 5.14 -11.39 0.25
N ILE A 185 3.81 -11.59 0.27
CA ILE A 185 2.84 -10.51 0.53
C ILE A 185 2.37 -10.61 1.97
N LEU A 186 2.70 -9.59 2.75
CA LEU A 186 2.36 -9.52 4.16
C LEU A 186 0.87 -9.25 4.36
N PHE A 187 0.34 -8.22 3.69
CA PHE A 187 -1.09 -7.92 3.67
C PHE A 187 -1.49 -6.98 2.51
N TRP A 188 -2.79 -6.89 2.27
CA TRP A 188 -3.37 -6.05 1.24
C TRP A 188 -3.90 -4.75 1.82
N CYS A 189 -3.37 -3.62 1.34
CA CYS A 189 -3.88 -2.29 1.58
C CYS A 189 -4.83 -1.92 0.43
N LEU A 190 -6.13 -1.97 0.66
CA LEU A 190 -7.11 -1.84 -0.41
C LEU A 190 -7.34 -0.38 -0.85
N TYR A 191 -7.12 0.55 0.06
CA TYR A 191 -7.22 1.98 -0.23
C TYR A 191 -6.33 2.80 0.71
N ASN A 192 -5.45 3.61 0.16
CA ASN A 192 -4.65 4.55 0.95
C ASN A 192 -5.45 5.81 1.26
N GLU A 193 -5.56 6.18 2.53
CA GLU A 193 -6.16 7.43 3.00
C GLU A 193 -7.55 7.73 2.38
N PRO A 194 -8.52 6.82 2.52
CA PRO A 194 -9.82 6.96 1.84
C PRO A 194 -10.61 8.19 2.26
N GLN A 195 -10.34 8.78 3.42
CA GLN A 195 -10.98 10.02 3.85
C GLN A 195 -10.32 11.28 3.29
N ASN A 196 -9.15 11.15 2.64
CA ASN A 196 -8.51 12.25 1.94
C ASN A 196 -9.27 12.56 0.64
N THR A 197 -10.36 13.32 0.76
CA THR A 197 -11.26 13.67 -0.36
C THR A 197 -10.88 14.97 -1.05
N GLN A 198 -9.69 15.50 -0.78
CA GLN A 198 -9.15 16.62 -1.51
C GLN A 198 -9.12 16.29 -3.01
N ARG A 199 -9.12 17.31 -3.87
CA ARG A 199 -8.99 17.16 -5.34
C ARG A 199 -10.24 16.63 -6.08
N GLY A 200 -11.42 16.69 -5.47
CA GLY A 200 -12.70 16.47 -6.17
C GLY A 200 -13.16 15.03 -6.24
N VAL A 201 -12.56 14.12 -5.45
CA VAL A 201 -13.08 12.75 -5.28
C VAL A 201 -14.35 12.76 -4.41
N LYS A 202 -15.40 12.08 -4.87
CA LYS A 202 -16.71 12.05 -4.21
C LYS A 202 -17.18 10.65 -3.84
N LYS A 203 -16.67 9.62 -4.51
CA LYS A 203 -17.13 8.24 -4.33
C LYS A 203 -16.06 7.31 -3.76
N THR A 204 -15.12 7.84 -2.99
CA THR A 204 -14.07 7.06 -2.34
C THR A 204 -14.63 5.95 -1.46
N LEU A 205 -15.53 6.26 -0.53
CA LEU A 205 -16.11 5.26 0.36
C LEU A 205 -16.91 4.19 -0.38
N PRO A 206 -17.76 4.51 -1.37
CA PRO A 206 -18.38 3.49 -2.21
C PRO A 206 -17.38 2.59 -2.94
N LEU A 207 -16.35 3.15 -3.60
CA LEU A 207 -15.34 2.36 -4.30
C LEU A 207 -14.55 1.48 -3.34
N MET A 208 -14.15 2.01 -2.18
CA MET A 208 -13.44 1.23 -1.16
C MET A 208 -14.28 0.04 -0.68
N LYS A 209 -15.59 0.23 -0.44
CA LYS A 209 -16.51 -0.86 -0.06
C LYS A 209 -16.55 -1.96 -1.12
N GLU A 210 -16.63 -1.58 -2.40
CA GLU A 210 -16.57 -2.54 -3.49
C GLU A 210 -15.23 -3.25 -3.56
N THR A 211 -14.11 -2.53 -3.37
CA THR A 211 -12.77 -3.13 -3.35
C THR A 211 -12.63 -4.19 -2.25
N PHE A 212 -13.14 -3.91 -1.04
CA PHE A 212 -13.20 -4.91 0.03
C PHE A 212 -14.07 -6.10 -0.36
N ARG A 213 -15.24 -5.87 -0.96
CA ARG A 213 -16.12 -6.95 -1.44
C ARG A 213 -15.39 -7.85 -2.47
N TRP A 214 -14.75 -7.26 -3.48
CA TRP A 214 -13.99 -7.99 -4.50
C TRP A 214 -12.86 -8.82 -3.88
N ALA A 215 -12.11 -8.25 -2.97
CA ALA A 215 -11.04 -8.96 -2.26
C ALA A 215 -11.60 -10.12 -1.40
N ARG A 216 -12.70 -9.90 -0.68
CA ARG A 216 -13.37 -10.90 0.14
C ARG A 216 -13.94 -12.07 -0.69
N GLU A 217 -14.37 -11.84 -1.92
CA GLU A 217 -14.81 -12.90 -2.84
C GLU A 217 -13.68 -13.86 -3.19
N ILE A 218 -12.44 -13.37 -3.27
CA ILE A 218 -11.24 -14.19 -3.49
C ILE A 218 -10.78 -14.88 -2.20
N ASN A 219 -10.98 -14.25 -1.05
CA ASN A 219 -10.62 -14.76 0.28
C ASN A 219 -9.13 -15.13 0.39
N PRO A 220 -8.20 -14.17 0.33
CA PRO A 220 -6.78 -14.43 0.48
C PRO A 220 -6.41 -14.89 1.89
N SER A 221 -5.25 -15.54 2.03
CA SER A 221 -4.67 -15.89 3.33
C SER A 221 -4.09 -14.69 4.09
N GLN A 222 -3.82 -13.59 3.37
CA GLN A 222 -3.32 -12.35 3.94
C GLN A 222 -4.49 -11.46 4.40
N PRO A 223 -4.31 -10.67 5.49
CA PRO A 223 -5.35 -9.76 5.96
C PRO A 223 -5.57 -8.57 5.04
N LEU A 224 -6.77 -7.99 5.12
CA LEU A 224 -7.21 -6.83 4.36
C LEU A 224 -7.31 -5.60 5.27
N THR A 225 -6.82 -4.45 4.80
CA THR A 225 -6.91 -3.18 5.52
C THR A 225 -6.99 -1.98 4.59
N ALA A 226 -7.28 -0.81 5.15
CA ALA A 226 -7.12 0.49 4.51
C ALA A 226 -6.70 1.50 5.59
N PRO A 227 -5.52 2.14 5.48
CA PRO A 227 -5.08 3.11 6.47
C PRO A 227 -5.85 4.42 6.35
N ILE A 228 -6.20 4.99 7.48
CA ILE A 228 -6.71 6.35 7.53
C ILE A 228 -5.56 7.36 7.62
N TRP A 229 -5.73 8.54 7.03
CA TRP A 229 -4.72 9.59 7.02
C TRP A 229 -4.51 10.15 8.42
N GLU A 230 -5.45 10.90 8.90
CA GLU A 230 -5.43 11.41 10.26
C GLU A 230 -6.84 11.54 10.82
N ILE A 231 -6.94 11.55 12.13
CA ILE A 231 -8.18 11.87 12.83
C ILE A 231 -8.07 13.28 13.41
N PRO A 232 -9.21 13.96 13.70
CA PRO A 232 -9.19 15.25 14.36
C PRO A 232 -8.33 15.25 15.62
N SER A 233 -7.76 16.38 15.95
CA SER A 233 -6.93 16.56 17.18
C SER A 233 -7.67 16.18 18.48
N SER A 234 -9.00 16.17 18.46
CA SER A 234 -9.86 15.63 19.52
C SER A 234 -9.79 14.11 19.68
N LEU A 235 -9.12 13.39 18.77
CA LEU A 235 -9.10 11.92 18.69
C LEU A 235 -10.51 11.29 18.66
N THR A 236 -11.48 12.00 18.13
CA THR A 236 -12.87 11.52 18.02
C THR A 236 -13.14 11.10 16.56
N PRO A 237 -13.33 9.82 16.28
CA PRO A 237 -13.68 9.37 14.94
C PRO A 237 -15.12 9.79 14.62
N GLN A 238 -15.30 10.87 13.90
CA GLN A 238 -16.63 11.37 13.50
C GLN A 238 -16.92 11.15 12.02
N MET A 239 -15.96 10.61 11.25
CA MET A 239 -16.11 10.43 9.82
C MET A 239 -16.61 9.03 9.50
N PRO A 240 -17.72 8.90 8.74
CA PRO A 240 -18.26 7.58 8.34
C PRO A 240 -17.22 6.67 7.68
N THR A 241 -16.28 7.24 6.93
CA THR A 241 -15.18 6.49 6.29
C THR A 241 -14.24 5.88 7.32
N VAL A 242 -13.86 6.63 8.36
CA VAL A 242 -12.94 6.16 9.43
C VAL A 242 -13.59 5.02 10.21
N THR A 243 -14.81 5.21 10.66
CA THR A 243 -15.58 4.18 11.38
C THR A 243 -15.70 2.92 10.54
N TRP A 244 -16.10 3.07 9.30
CA TRP A 244 -16.27 1.91 8.40
C TRP A 244 -14.95 1.13 8.21
N VAL A 245 -13.82 1.83 8.00
CA VAL A 245 -12.51 1.19 7.85
C VAL A 245 -12.16 0.37 9.08
N TRP A 246 -12.28 0.94 10.28
CA TRP A 246 -11.91 0.24 11.52
C TRP A 246 -12.83 -0.95 11.82
N GLU A 247 -14.09 -0.89 11.41
CA GLU A 247 -15.07 -1.96 11.61
C GLU A 247 -14.95 -3.09 10.55
N ASN A 248 -14.35 -2.82 9.39
CA ASN A 248 -14.32 -3.78 8.29
C ASN A 248 -12.93 -4.30 7.91
N SER A 249 -11.85 -3.72 8.42
CA SER A 249 -10.48 -4.20 8.22
C SER A 249 -10.16 -5.39 9.12
N ASP A 250 -9.38 -6.34 8.63
CA ASP A 250 -8.93 -7.50 9.43
C ASP A 250 -7.92 -7.07 10.50
N ILE A 251 -7.00 -6.21 10.11
CA ILE A 251 -6.04 -5.50 10.96
C ILE A 251 -6.25 -4.00 10.79
N ILE A 252 -5.94 -3.21 11.80
CA ILE A 252 -6.12 -1.75 11.71
C ILE A 252 -4.80 -1.11 11.31
N SER A 253 -4.80 -0.43 10.15
CA SER A 253 -3.70 0.42 9.72
C SER A 253 -4.06 1.90 9.81
N PHE A 254 -3.05 2.74 10.07
CA PHE A 254 -3.22 4.17 10.25
C PHE A 254 -1.92 4.92 9.92
N HIS A 255 -2.02 6.25 9.74
CA HIS A 255 -0.88 7.14 9.54
C HIS A 255 -0.77 8.14 10.69
N CYS A 256 0.45 8.50 11.06
CA CYS A 256 0.68 9.49 12.10
C CYS A 256 1.99 10.24 11.90
N TYR A 257 1.91 11.48 11.42
CA TYR A 257 3.05 12.40 11.27
C TYR A 257 3.11 13.46 12.39
N LYS A 258 2.33 13.24 13.45
CA LYS A 258 2.28 14.14 14.62
C LYS A 258 3.39 13.78 15.62
N GLU A 259 3.50 14.60 16.65
CA GLU A 259 4.42 14.44 17.76
C GLU A 259 4.21 13.10 18.49
N PRO A 260 5.22 12.55 19.16
CA PRO A 260 5.19 11.24 19.82
C PRO A 260 4.04 11.04 20.82
N ASP A 261 3.73 12.08 21.60
CA ASP A 261 2.59 12.04 22.53
C ASP A 261 1.24 11.84 21.84
N TYR A 262 1.08 12.41 20.65
CA TYR A 262 -0.12 12.21 19.85
C TYR A 262 -0.16 10.79 19.29
N LEU A 263 0.97 10.27 18.81
CA LEU A 263 1.08 8.90 18.33
C LEU A 263 0.66 7.90 19.43
N GLU A 264 1.18 8.07 20.65
CA GLU A 264 0.83 7.17 21.75
C GLU A 264 -0.66 7.26 22.14
N LYS A 265 -1.24 8.46 22.13
CA LYS A 265 -2.69 8.65 22.36
C LYS A 265 -3.51 8.00 21.25
N PHE A 266 -3.07 8.10 20.01
CA PHE A 266 -3.76 7.49 18.89
C PHE A 266 -3.71 5.95 18.98
N ILE A 267 -2.57 5.36 19.30
CA ILE A 267 -2.47 3.92 19.57
C ILE A 267 -3.44 3.51 20.67
N LYS A 268 -3.46 4.21 21.80
CA LYS A 268 -4.38 3.91 22.93
C LYS A 268 -5.84 4.00 22.55
N LEU A 269 -6.22 4.90 21.63
CA LEU A 269 -7.58 4.97 21.08
C LEU A 269 -7.95 3.71 20.29
N LEU A 270 -6.97 3.10 19.59
CA LEU A 270 -7.20 1.94 18.72
C LEU A 270 -7.16 0.60 19.48
N LEU A 271 -6.47 0.50 20.62
CA LEU A 271 -6.37 -0.73 21.40
C LEU A 271 -7.72 -1.40 21.73
N PRO A 272 -8.81 -0.67 22.04
CA PRO A 272 -10.12 -1.28 22.35
C PRO A 272 -10.74 -2.07 21.21
N TYR A 273 -10.29 -1.88 19.96
CA TYR A 273 -10.73 -2.71 18.82
C TYR A 273 -10.20 -4.13 18.87
N ASN A 274 -9.25 -4.41 19.77
CA ASN A 274 -8.63 -5.72 19.98
C ASN A 274 -8.10 -6.38 18.69
N ARG A 275 -7.46 -5.59 17.82
CA ARG A 275 -6.90 -6.02 16.53
C ARG A 275 -5.45 -5.58 16.39
N PRO A 276 -4.64 -6.31 15.61
CA PRO A 276 -3.31 -5.86 15.26
C PRO A 276 -3.29 -4.45 14.69
N LEU A 277 -2.32 -3.65 15.09
CA LEU A 277 -2.13 -2.29 14.64
C LEU A 277 -0.87 -2.17 13.78
N VAL A 278 -0.95 -1.46 12.67
CA VAL A 278 0.20 -1.11 11.82
C VAL A 278 0.14 0.37 11.47
N CYS A 279 1.13 1.13 11.91
CA CYS A 279 1.34 2.50 11.44
C CYS A 279 2.04 2.43 10.09
N THR A 280 1.28 2.56 9.01
CA THR A 280 1.75 2.38 7.64
C THR A 280 2.36 3.64 7.03
N GLU A 281 2.33 4.74 7.74
CA GLU A 281 3.10 5.94 7.44
C GLU A 281 3.36 6.74 8.73
N TYR A 282 4.62 6.97 9.02
CA TYR A 282 5.09 7.90 10.04
C TYR A 282 6.45 8.46 9.61
N MET A 283 7.06 9.22 10.46
CA MET A 283 8.36 9.88 10.26
C MET A 283 8.28 11.03 9.26
N GLY A 284 8.14 12.22 9.80
CA GLY A 284 8.19 13.50 9.09
C GLY A 284 8.94 14.50 9.98
N ARG A 285 10.26 14.61 9.75
CA ARG A 285 11.13 15.50 10.55
C ARG A 285 10.69 16.96 10.44
N PRO A 286 10.79 17.76 11.48
CA PRO A 286 11.38 17.41 12.78
C PRO A 286 10.39 16.87 13.84
N LYS A 287 9.10 16.71 13.51
CA LYS A 287 8.04 16.43 14.48
C LYS A 287 7.87 14.96 14.82
N SER A 288 7.91 14.11 13.81
CA SER A 288 7.80 12.66 13.92
C SER A 288 9.15 12.07 13.50
N THR A 289 9.91 11.51 14.43
CA THR A 289 11.27 11.02 14.18
C THR A 289 11.40 9.55 14.53
N PHE A 290 12.42 8.88 14.00
CA PHE A 290 12.73 7.49 14.36
C PHE A 290 12.98 7.37 15.87
N LYS A 291 13.82 8.24 16.42
CA LYS A 291 14.26 8.21 17.83
C LYS A 291 13.11 8.26 18.82
N GLU A 292 12.07 8.99 18.50
CA GLU A 292 10.94 9.20 19.41
C GLU A 292 9.76 8.28 19.10
N CYS A 293 9.50 7.97 17.85
CA CYS A 293 8.32 7.22 17.46
C CYS A 293 8.54 5.69 17.45
N MET A 294 9.70 5.19 16.98
CA MET A 294 9.96 3.74 16.94
C MET A 294 9.84 3.05 18.31
N PRO A 295 10.38 3.60 19.42
CA PRO A 295 10.22 2.98 20.74
C PRO A 295 8.75 2.85 21.16
N ILE A 296 7.91 3.83 20.84
CA ILE A 296 6.47 3.80 21.14
C ILE A 296 5.80 2.70 20.32
N LEU A 297 6.05 2.65 18.99
CA LEU A 297 5.49 1.63 18.11
C LEU A 297 5.90 0.22 18.57
N LYS A 298 7.19 0.02 18.90
CA LYS A 298 7.70 -1.26 19.40
C LYS A 298 7.09 -1.65 20.75
N LYS A 299 6.97 -0.71 21.69
CA LYS A 299 6.35 -0.92 23.01
C LYS A 299 4.95 -1.50 22.93
N TYR A 300 4.15 -1.04 21.98
CA TYR A 300 2.78 -1.49 21.76
C TYR A 300 2.64 -2.61 20.73
N ASN A 301 3.75 -3.16 20.23
CA ASN A 301 3.78 -4.13 19.12
C ASN A 301 3.00 -3.63 17.89
N VAL A 302 3.10 -2.35 17.57
CA VAL A 302 2.52 -1.74 16.38
C VAL A 302 3.54 -1.83 15.25
N GLY A 303 3.12 -2.28 14.08
CA GLY A 303 3.98 -2.25 12.89
C GLY A 303 4.42 -0.82 12.56
N ALA A 304 5.67 -0.62 12.16
CA ALA A 304 6.33 0.67 11.99
C ALA A 304 6.85 0.84 10.57
N ILE A 305 6.06 1.44 9.69
CA ILE A 305 6.43 1.69 8.29
C ILE A 305 6.62 3.18 8.10
N ASN A 306 7.87 3.63 7.99
CA ASN A 306 8.17 5.04 7.70
C ASN A 306 7.96 5.36 6.22
N PHE A 307 7.65 6.61 5.91
CA PHE A 307 7.53 7.06 4.53
C PHE A 307 8.91 7.34 3.94
N GLY A 308 9.23 6.72 2.77
CA GLY A 308 10.47 6.94 2.03
C GLY A 308 11.68 6.13 2.51
N LEU A 309 12.55 5.80 1.56
CA LEU A 309 13.83 5.10 1.78
C LEU A 309 14.99 5.89 1.17
N THR A 310 14.89 6.18 -0.13
CA THR A 310 15.97 6.80 -0.93
C THR A 310 15.47 8.10 -1.54
N ALA A 311 16.25 9.17 -1.39
CA ALA A 311 15.97 10.48 -1.98
C ALA A 311 16.12 10.43 -3.51
N GLY A 312 15.06 9.98 -4.19
CA GLY A 312 14.96 9.82 -5.64
C GLY A 312 14.11 10.90 -6.32
N LYS A 313 13.61 10.58 -7.50
CA LYS A 313 12.79 11.50 -8.32
C LYS A 313 11.53 12.00 -7.63
N CYS A 314 10.98 11.24 -6.65
CA CYS A 314 9.78 11.65 -5.91
C CYS A 314 10.03 12.83 -4.96
N ASN A 315 11.30 13.14 -4.61
CA ASN A 315 11.65 14.22 -3.69
C ASN A 315 10.96 14.10 -2.31
N PHE A 316 10.88 12.90 -1.74
CA PHE A 316 10.27 12.69 -0.43
C PHE A 316 11.07 13.33 0.72
N HIS A 317 12.35 13.62 0.50
CA HIS A 317 13.20 14.37 1.45
C HIS A 317 12.80 15.85 1.61
N LEU A 318 12.00 16.41 0.69
CA LEU A 318 11.50 17.78 0.77
C LEU A 318 10.26 17.87 1.68
N GLN A 319 10.05 19.03 2.30
CA GLN A 319 8.86 19.31 3.11
C GLN A 319 7.59 19.41 2.25
N TRP A 320 6.42 19.06 2.79
CA TRP A 320 5.14 19.28 2.10
C TRP A 320 4.88 20.73 1.70
N THR A 321 5.46 21.67 2.48
CA THR A 321 5.36 23.11 2.25
C THR A 321 6.37 23.67 1.27
N SER A 322 7.36 22.88 0.85
CA SER A 322 8.38 23.29 -0.11
C SER A 322 7.78 23.65 -1.48
N LYS A 323 8.37 24.63 -2.15
CA LYS A 323 7.89 25.22 -3.39
C LYS A 323 8.92 25.08 -4.50
N ALA A 324 8.48 25.22 -5.74
CA ALA A 324 9.35 25.21 -6.91
C ALA A 324 10.47 26.27 -6.77
N GLY A 325 11.71 25.81 -6.96
CA GLY A 325 12.90 26.64 -6.82
C GLY A 325 13.47 26.77 -5.41
N ASP A 326 12.81 26.20 -4.38
CA ASP A 326 13.37 26.16 -3.04
C ASP A 326 14.69 25.32 -3.05
N PRO A 327 15.69 25.74 -2.26
CA PRO A 327 16.92 24.94 -2.10
C PRO A 327 16.65 23.63 -1.35
N GLU A 328 17.58 22.69 -1.44
CA GLU A 328 17.55 21.49 -0.62
C GLU A 328 17.48 21.86 0.88
N PRO A 329 16.52 21.24 1.64
CA PRO A 329 16.35 21.59 3.05
C PRO A 329 17.52 21.06 3.89
N LYS A 330 17.91 21.82 4.91
CA LYS A 330 18.89 21.35 5.89
C LYS A 330 18.41 20.13 6.69
N VAL A 331 17.10 20.06 6.93
CA VAL A 331 16.43 18.92 7.59
C VAL A 331 15.57 18.23 6.56
N TRP A 332 15.95 17.01 6.18
CA TRP A 332 15.16 16.16 5.29
C TRP A 332 13.85 15.74 5.95
N PHE A 333 12.79 15.70 5.16
CA PHE A 333 11.47 15.38 5.69
C PHE A 333 11.31 13.88 5.93
N HIS A 334 11.52 13.05 4.92
CA HIS A 334 11.33 11.59 5.02
C HIS A 334 12.65 10.83 4.81
N ASP A 335 13.05 10.58 3.60
CA ASP A 335 14.10 9.66 3.17
C ASP A 335 15.28 9.41 4.13
N ILE A 336 15.88 8.23 4.02
CA ILE A 336 16.96 7.75 4.87
C ILE A 336 18.31 7.85 4.14
N PHE A 337 18.31 7.48 2.86
CA PHE A 337 19.54 7.38 2.05
C PHE A 337 19.55 8.35 0.88
N ARG A 338 20.76 8.74 0.48
CA ARG A 338 21.04 9.37 -0.80
C ARG A 338 21.07 8.32 -1.92
N LEU A 339 21.10 8.74 -3.18
CA LEU A 339 21.14 7.86 -4.36
C LEU A 339 22.35 6.92 -4.39
N ASP A 340 23.45 7.28 -3.74
CA ASP A 340 24.66 6.46 -3.62
C ASP A 340 24.66 5.51 -2.42
N GLY A 341 23.59 5.56 -1.59
CA GLY A 341 23.42 4.77 -0.36
C GLY A 341 24.07 5.39 0.87
N THR A 342 24.62 6.60 0.77
CA THR A 342 25.09 7.30 1.96
C THR A 342 23.90 7.76 2.80
N PRO A 343 23.91 7.55 4.13
CA PRO A 343 22.83 8.00 5.00
C PRO A 343 22.68 9.53 4.98
N TYR A 344 21.44 10.01 5.09
CA TYR A 344 21.18 11.39 5.49
C TYR A 344 21.74 11.66 6.88
N SER A 345 21.48 10.76 7.83
CA SER A 345 22.01 10.78 9.19
C SER A 345 22.51 9.40 9.60
N GLN A 346 23.81 9.29 9.87
CA GLN A 346 24.39 8.03 10.36
C GLN A 346 23.83 7.67 11.74
N GLU A 347 23.59 8.68 12.61
CA GLU A 347 22.98 8.47 13.93
C GLU A 347 21.59 7.82 13.83
N GLU A 348 20.76 8.24 12.88
CA GLU A 348 19.45 7.62 12.65
C GLU A 348 19.56 6.18 12.14
N VAL A 349 20.48 5.92 11.21
CA VAL A 349 20.72 4.55 10.70
C VAL A 349 21.20 3.64 11.83
N ASP A 350 22.11 4.10 12.68
CA ASP A 350 22.60 3.34 13.83
C ASP A 350 21.46 3.08 14.83
N PHE A 351 20.60 4.05 15.07
CA PHE A 351 19.43 3.92 15.94
C PHE A 351 18.40 2.93 15.37
N ILE A 352 18.10 3.00 14.07
CA ILE A 352 17.18 2.05 13.42
C ILE A 352 17.72 0.62 13.58
N ARG A 353 19.02 0.38 13.32
CA ARG A 353 19.68 -0.91 13.49
C ARG A 353 19.59 -1.43 14.93
N GLU A 354 19.80 -0.57 15.90
CA GLU A 354 19.62 -0.92 17.32
C GLU A 354 18.18 -1.37 17.60
N MET A 355 17.20 -0.62 17.13
CA MET A 355 15.79 -0.92 17.32
C MET A 355 15.34 -2.20 16.64
N THR A 356 15.89 -2.49 15.46
CA THR A 356 15.58 -3.72 14.67
C THR A 356 16.41 -4.93 15.10
N GLY A 357 17.45 -4.73 15.91
CA GLY A 357 18.33 -5.80 16.40
C GLY A 357 19.40 -6.24 15.38
N VAL A 358 19.68 -5.44 14.36
CA VAL A 358 20.79 -5.70 13.42
C VAL A 358 22.10 -5.28 14.06
N SER A 359 22.99 -6.24 14.25
CA SER A 359 24.34 -5.97 14.78
C SER A 359 25.12 -5.03 13.85
N LYS A 360 25.85 -4.09 14.44
CA LYS A 360 26.84 -3.30 13.68
C LYS A 360 27.84 -4.29 13.06
N LYS A 361 27.88 -4.35 11.73
CA LYS A 361 28.94 -5.08 11.00
C LYS A 361 30.22 -4.28 11.01
#